data_ceaab51007c460017c32e7331dd20abd
#
_entry.id   ceaab51007c460017c32e7331dd20abd
#
_cell.length_a   1.000
_cell.length_b   1.000
_cell.length_c   1.000
_cell.angle_alpha   90.00
_cell.angle_beta   90.00
_cell.angle_gamma   90.00
#
_symmetry.space_group_name_H-M   'P 1'
#
loop_
_entity.id
_entity.type
_entity.pdbx_description
1 polymer ?
#
loop_
_entity_poly.entity_id
_entity_poly.type
_entity_poly.pdbx_seq_one_letter_code
_entity_poly.pdbx_strand_id
1 'polypeptide(L)' 'MIWVITAMLWYDGITGPHYTQYKLKQFDTKIECLDYVFWNKTELVTKLAEEKGTKDGNKLKTWAFYCENRQLKEV' A
#
# COMPACT_ATOMS: atom_id res chain seq x y z
N MET A 1 -18.97 3.95 -0.51
CA MET A 1 -17.92 3.23 0.19
C MET A 1 -16.90 2.73 -0.81
N ILE A 2 -15.66 3.06 -0.62
CA ILE A 2 -14.61 2.63 -1.55
C ILE A 2 -13.51 1.88 -0.83
N TRP A 3 -12.82 1.03 -1.57
CA TRP A 3 -11.69 0.28 -1.06
C TRP A 3 -10.43 0.75 -1.77
N VAL A 4 -9.37 0.94 -1.03
CA VAL A 4 -8.08 1.35 -1.59
C VAL A 4 -6.99 0.41 -1.10
N ILE A 5 -5.94 0.30 -1.90
CA ILE A 5 -4.80 -0.51 -1.53
C ILE A 5 -3.91 0.29 -0.60
N THR A 6 -3.57 -0.30 0.53
CA THR A 6 -2.66 0.32 1.49
C THR A 6 -1.46 -0.58 1.67
N ALA A 7 -0.28 0.00 1.69
CA ALA A 7 0.95 -0.73 1.93
C ALA A 7 1.52 -0.37 3.29
N MET A 8 1.91 -1.37 4.04
CA MET A 8 2.63 -1.20 5.29
C MET A 8 4.09 -1.45 5.00
N LEU A 9 4.94 -0.55 5.45
CA LEU A 9 6.36 -0.58 5.15
C LEU A 9 7.18 -0.61 6.42
N TRP A 10 8.12 -1.53 6.51
CA TRP A 10 9.06 -1.58 7.61
C TRP A 10 10.46 -1.34 7.08
N TYR A 11 11.16 -0.37 7.66
CA TYR A 11 12.51 -0.01 7.24
C TYR A 11 13.52 -0.42 8.30
N ASP A 12 14.73 -0.75 7.84
CA ASP A 12 15.83 -1.06 8.76
C ASP A 12 16.15 0.18 9.57
N GLY A 13 16.27 -0.02 10.89
CA GLY A 13 16.65 1.07 11.76
C GLY A 13 15.54 2.04 12.13
N ILE A 14 14.35 1.83 11.60
CA ILE A 14 13.20 2.69 11.91
C ILE A 14 12.16 1.85 12.63
N THR A 15 11.68 2.35 13.76
CA THR A 15 10.69 1.64 14.56
C THR A 15 9.30 1.82 13.98
N GLY A 16 8.54 0.72 13.92
CA GLY A 16 7.15 0.75 13.53
C GLY A 16 6.93 0.81 12.04
N PRO A 17 5.73 0.49 11.63
CA PRO A 17 5.38 0.51 10.21
C PRO A 17 5.05 1.92 9.72
N HIS A 18 5.29 2.15 8.45
CA HIS A 18 4.85 3.34 7.77
C HIS A 18 3.80 2.92 6.75
N TYR A 19 2.86 3.79 6.46
CA TYR A 19 1.74 3.46 5.59
C TYR A 19 1.73 4.34 4.36
N THR A 20 1.41 3.75 3.22
CA THR A 20 1.19 4.52 2.00
C THR A 20 -0.04 3.96 1.30
N GLN A 21 -0.82 4.84 0.68
CA GLN A 21 -2.04 4.44 0.00
C GLN A 21 -1.92 4.72 -1.47
N TYR A 22 -2.45 3.78 -2.28
CA TYR A 22 -2.49 3.94 -3.72
C TYR A 22 -3.86 4.52 -4.08
N LYS A 23 -3.96 5.84 -4.07
CA LYS A 23 -5.23 6.53 -4.26
C LYS A 23 -5.69 6.58 -5.70
N LEU A 24 -4.80 6.29 -6.64
CA LEU A 24 -5.15 6.35 -8.05
C LEU A 24 -6.09 5.22 -8.47
N LYS A 25 -6.13 4.14 -7.70
CA LYS A 25 -6.97 3.01 -8.00
C LYS A 25 -7.92 2.78 -6.83
N GLN A 26 -9.22 2.78 -7.13
CA GLN A 26 -10.26 2.59 -6.12
C GLN A 26 -11.17 1.46 -6.57
N PHE A 27 -11.72 0.76 -5.60
CA PHE A 27 -12.55 -0.41 -5.87
C PHE A 27 -13.86 -0.30 -5.12
N ASP A 28 -14.92 -0.85 -5.70
CA ASP A 28 -16.23 -0.83 -5.06
C ASP A 28 -16.38 -1.90 -3.99
N THR A 29 -15.64 -2.99 -4.14
CA THR A 29 -15.72 -4.10 -3.18
C THR A 29 -14.33 -4.50 -2.73
N LYS A 30 -14.28 -5.14 -1.56
CA LYS A 30 -13.04 -5.66 -1.02
C LYS A 30 -12.46 -6.75 -1.91
N ILE A 31 -13.32 -7.58 -2.47
CA ILE A 31 -12.88 -8.68 -3.32
C ILE A 31 -12.18 -8.16 -4.56
N GLU A 32 -12.71 -7.11 -5.17
CA GLU A 32 -12.07 -6.51 -6.33
C GLU A 32 -10.69 -5.95 -5.98
N CYS A 33 -10.58 -5.34 -4.81
CA CYS A 33 -9.32 -4.78 -4.36
C CYS A 33 -8.29 -5.89 -4.12
N LEU A 34 -8.69 -6.94 -3.42
CA LEU A 34 -7.79 -8.06 -3.13
C LEU A 34 -7.36 -8.78 -4.41
N ASP A 35 -8.29 -8.90 -5.34
CA ASP A 35 -8.02 -9.53 -6.63
C ASP A 35 -6.96 -8.73 -7.39
N TYR A 36 -7.11 -7.43 -7.41
CA TYR A 36 -6.14 -6.58 -8.08
C TYR A 36 -4.76 -6.71 -7.45
N VAL A 37 -4.68 -6.72 -6.13
CA VAL A 37 -3.42 -6.90 -5.43
C VAL A 37 -2.78 -8.22 -5.80
N PHE A 38 -3.58 -9.29 -5.82
CA PHE A 38 -3.08 -10.61 -6.14
C PHE A 38 -2.48 -10.68 -7.54
N TRP A 39 -3.19 -10.15 -8.53
CA TRP A 39 -2.76 -10.24 -9.91
C TRP A 39 -1.68 -9.23 -10.30
N ASN A 40 -1.59 -8.14 -9.55
CA ASN A 40 -0.63 -7.07 -9.87
C ASN A 40 0.45 -6.92 -8.80
N LYS A 41 0.64 -7.95 -8.01
CA LYS A 41 1.57 -7.92 -6.88
C LYS A 41 2.98 -7.50 -7.29
N THR A 42 3.50 -8.09 -8.34
CA THR A 42 4.85 -7.80 -8.80
C THR A 42 5.00 -6.34 -9.19
N GLU A 43 4.02 -5.82 -9.91
CA GLU A 43 4.06 -4.42 -10.32
C GLU A 43 3.98 -3.49 -9.13
N LEU A 44 3.11 -3.81 -8.17
CA LEU A 44 2.96 -3.01 -6.97
C LEU A 44 4.25 -2.98 -6.16
N VAL A 45 4.89 -4.13 -6.02
CA VAL A 45 6.15 -4.24 -5.29
C VAL A 45 7.24 -3.46 -6.01
N THR A 46 7.30 -3.53 -7.33
CA THR A 46 8.30 -2.82 -8.10
C THR A 46 8.17 -1.31 -7.92
N LYS A 47 6.94 -0.82 -8.01
CA LYS A 47 6.69 0.62 -7.81
C LYS A 47 7.01 1.03 -6.38
N LEU A 48 6.66 0.21 -5.43
CA LEU A 48 6.94 0.47 -4.03
C LEU A 48 8.44 0.60 -3.81
N ALA A 49 9.21 -0.34 -4.35
CA ALA A 49 10.65 -0.33 -4.19
C ALA A 49 11.29 0.91 -4.83
N GLU A 50 10.76 1.35 -5.96
CA GLU A 50 11.28 2.53 -6.64
C GLU A 50 10.98 3.81 -5.89
N GLU A 51 9.78 3.93 -5.34
CA GLU A 51 9.34 5.17 -4.70
C GLU A 51 9.58 5.21 -3.21
N LYS A 52 9.48 4.05 -2.55
CA LYS A 52 9.54 3.99 -1.10
C LYS A 52 10.61 3.01 -0.59
N GLY A 53 11.54 2.64 -1.45
CA GLY A 53 12.57 1.66 -1.06
C GLY A 53 13.57 2.17 -0.04
N THR A 54 13.64 3.49 0.16
CA THR A 54 14.55 4.09 1.11
C THR A 54 13.85 5.22 1.84
N LYS A 55 14.10 5.34 3.13
CA LYS A 55 13.56 6.42 3.94
C LYS A 55 14.64 6.87 4.90
N ASP A 56 15.02 8.16 4.80
CA ASP A 56 16.06 8.74 5.65
C ASP A 56 17.34 7.92 5.65
N GLY A 57 17.70 7.37 4.48
CA GLY A 57 18.91 6.58 4.35
C GLY A 57 18.76 5.12 4.76
N ASN A 58 17.60 4.72 5.25
CA ASN A 58 17.35 3.34 5.69
C ASN A 58 16.60 2.58 4.61
N LYS A 59 17.04 1.36 4.35
CA LYS A 59 16.47 0.54 3.30
C LYS A 59 15.19 -0.14 3.76
N LEU A 60 14.29 -0.33 2.82
CA LEU A 60 13.05 -1.06 3.06
C LEU A 60 13.36 -2.51 3.42
N LYS A 61 12.88 -2.95 4.56
CA LYS A 61 13.14 -4.29 5.07
C LYS A 61 12.06 -5.27 4.65
N THR A 62 10.81 -4.90 4.85
CA THR A 62 9.68 -5.75 4.47
C THR A 62 8.46 -4.88 4.23
N TRP A 63 7.45 -5.47 3.64
CA TRP A 63 6.23 -4.75 3.31
C TRP A 63 5.04 -5.72 3.30
N ALA A 64 3.84 -5.15 3.38
CA ALA A 64 2.61 -5.91 3.26
C ALA A 64 1.57 -5.03 2.58
N PHE A 65 0.73 -5.64 1.76
CA PHE A 65 -0.37 -4.94 1.11
C PHE A 65 -1.69 -5.41 1.70
N TYR A 66 -2.60 -4.48 1.87
CA TYR A 66 -3.95 -4.85 2.28
C TYR A 66 -4.93 -3.85 1.72
N CYS A 67 -6.20 -4.20 1.76
CA CYS A 67 -7.26 -3.33 1.27
C CYS A 67 -7.96 -2.67 2.44
N GLU A 68 -8.08 -1.38 2.37
CA GLU A 68 -8.69 -0.59 3.42
C GLU A 68 -9.96 0.05 2.93
N ASN A 69 -10.99 -0.01 3.74
CA ASN A 69 -12.26 0.59 3.44
C ASN A 69 -12.20 2.07 3.79
N ARG A 70 -12.43 2.92 2.79
CA ARG A 70 -12.46 4.35 3.01
C ARG A 70 -13.83 4.87 2.69
N GLN A 71 -14.41 5.55 3.63
CA GLN A 71 -15.69 6.18 3.43
C GLN A 71 -15.44 7.59 2.92
N LEU A 72 -16.13 7.94 1.85
CA LEU A 72 -16.06 9.30 1.36
C LEU A 72 -16.72 10.19 2.39
N LYS A 73 -15.95 11.05 2.98
CA LYS A 73 -16.46 11.92 4.00
C LYS A 73 -16.84 13.24 3.41
N GLU A 74 -18.07 13.53 3.59
CA GLU A 74 -18.58 14.84 3.23
C GLU A 74 -18.36 15.75 4.41
N VAL A 75 -17.59 16.72 4.24
CA VAL A 75 -17.36 17.64 5.35
C VAL A 75 -17.74 19.03 4.99
#